data_19f84918077e383bfe75ca60c8afe9da
#
_entry.id   19f84918077e383bfe75ca60c8afe9da
#
_cell.length_a   1.000
_cell.length_b   1.000
_cell.length_c   1.000
_cell.angle_alpha   90.00
_cell.angle_beta   90.00
_cell.angle_gamma   90.00
#
_symmetry.space_group_name_H-M   'P 1'
#
loop_
_entity.id
_entity.type
_entity.pdbx_description
1 polymer ?
#
loop_
_entity_poly.entity_id
_entity_poly.type
_entity_poly.pdbx_seq_one_letter_code
_entity_poly.pdbx_strand_id
1 'polypeptide(L)'
;MSASRPVRGRLAPSPTGFLHLGNAWAFLLAWLACRSKSGSLVLRMEDIDPDRSRPEYADAIIRDLRWLGLDWDEGPDAGGPAGPYVQSARMELYTDALNRLGRAGHIYPCYCTRKELRTLAGAPHVGDAGAAYPGTCRNLPPERRAELEAAGRRPCIRLRCPSQNYAFEDAVFGPFSMTLEACGGDFALRRSDGVIAYQLAVVVDDGLMGITQVVRGEDLLVSTPRQLALFDLLGYPRPAYMHLPLLCDP
;
A
#
# COMPACT_ATOMS: atom_id res chain seq x y z
N MET A 1 0.29 -19.35 25.86
CA MET A 1 0.18 -19.59 24.41
C MET A 1 -0.84 -18.57 23.89
N SER A 2 -0.39 -17.53 23.18
CA SER A 2 -1.34 -16.56 22.58
C SER A 2 -2.13 -17.30 21.51
N ALA A 3 -3.46 -17.30 21.63
CA ALA A 3 -4.33 -17.86 20.58
C ALA A 3 -4.01 -17.15 19.26
N SER A 4 -3.63 -17.89 18.23
CA SER A 4 -3.39 -17.33 16.90
C SER A 4 -4.70 -16.68 16.42
N ARG A 5 -4.61 -15.42 15.95
CA ARG A 5 -5.79 -14.77 15.36
C ARG A 5 -6.28 -15.61 14.17
N PRO A 6 -7.61 -15.74 13.98
CA PRO A 6 -8.14 -16.43 12.81
C PRO A 6 -7.59 -15.81 11.51
N VAL A 7 -7.39 -16.66 10.49
CA VAL A 7 -6.89 -16.18 9.21
C VAL A 7 -7.94 -15.30 8.53
N ARG A 8 -7.53 -14.10 8.16
CA ARG A 8 -8.32 -13.16 7.39
C ARG A 8 -7.47 -12.59 6.25
N GLY A 9 -7.76 -13.04 5.05
CA GLY A 9 -7.08 -12.65 3.82
C GLY A 9 -7.83 -11.55 3.08
N ARG A 10 -7.23 -11.07 1.97
CA ARG A 10 -7.90 -10.13 1.07
C ARG A 10 -7.52 -10.39 -0.38
N LEU A 11 -8.50 -10.17 -1.28
CA LEU A 11 -8.30 -9.90 -2.71
C LEU A 11 -8.39 -8.39 -2.89
N ALA A 12 -7.35 -7.78 -3.45
CA ALA A 12 -7.20 -6.32 -3.49
C ALA A 12 -6.87 -5.82 -4.92
N PRO A 13 -7.79 -6.02 -5.87
CA PRO A 13 -7.58 -5.58 -7.25
C PRO A 13 -7.72 -4.07 -7.40
N SER A 14 -6.88 -3.47 -8.28
CA SER A 14 -7.03 -2.09 -8.74
C SER A 14 -7.74 -2.07 -10.09
N PRO A 15 -8.87 -1.34 -10.24
CA PRO A 15 -9.68 -1.34 -11.46
C PRO A 15 -9.11 -0.39 -12.52
N THR A 16 -7.83 -0.60 -12.89
CA THR A 16 -7.09 0.19 -13.87
C THR A 16 -7.01 -0.49 -15.25
N GLY A 17 -7.58 -1.68 -15.37
CA GLY A 17 -7.64 -2.51 -16.57
C GLY A 17 -8.37 -3.83 -16.28
N PHE A 18 -8.53 -4.66 -17.32
CA PHE A 18 -9.02 -6.03 -17.16
C PHE A 18 -7.99 -6.91 -16.44
N LEU A 19 -8.47 -7.97 -15.77
CA LEU A 19 -7.57 -8.95 -15.16
C LEU A 19 -6.75 -9.66 -16.24
N HIS A 20 -5.47 -9.85 -15.93
CA HIS A 20 -4.58 -10.68 -16.74
C HIS A 20 -4.16 -11.93 -15.95
N LEU A 21 -3.47 -12.86 -16.61
CA LEU A 21 -3.10 -14.14 -16.01
C LEU A 21 -2.32 -14.00 -14.69
N GLY A 22 -1.42 -13.00 -14.57
CA GLY A 22 -0.68 -12.72 -13.34
C GLY A 22 -1.60 -12.31 -12.17
N ASN A 23 -2.67 -11.53 -12.45
CA ASN A 23 -3.66 -11.21 -11.43
C ASN A 23 -4.45 -12.46 -11.01
N ALA A 24 -4.92 -13.25 -11.97
CA ALA A 24 -5.64 -14.50 -11.71
C ALA A 24 -4.81 -15.45 -10.85
N TRP A 25 -3.52 -15.62 -11.18
CA TRP A 25 -2.55 -16.39 -10.40
C TRP A 25 -2.46 -15.91 -8.96
N ALA A 26 -2.22 -14.62 -8.76
CA ALA A 26 -2.05 -14.05 -7.42
C ALA A 26 -3.34 -14.17 -6.59
N PHE A 27 -4.52 -13.92 -7.18
CA PHE A 27 -5.79 -14.01 -6.47
C PHE A 27 -6.20 -15.45 -6.18
N LEU A 28 -5.94 -16.40 -7.09
CA LEU A 28 -6.17 -17.82 -6.84
C LEU A 28 -5.33 -18.31 -5.65
N LEU A 29 -4.04 -17.98 -5.60
CA LEU A 29 -3.18 -18.38 -4.49
C LEU A 29 -3.52 -17.68 -3.18
N ALA A 30 -3.94 -16.42 -3.22
CA ALA A 30 -4.45 -15.71 -2.05
C ALA A 30 -5.71 -16.37 -1.49
N TRP A 31 -6.63 -16.75 -2.37
CA TRP A 31 -7.85 -17.47 -2.03
C TRP A 31 -7.54 -18.84 -1.41
N LEU A 32 -6.71 -19.66 -2.07
CA LEU A 32 -6.29 -20.98 -1.59
C LEU A 32 -5.58 -20.88 -0.21
N ALA A 33 -4.64 -19.97 -0.04
CA ALA A 33 -3.91 -19.78 1.21
C ALA A 33 -4.83 -19.39 2.38
N CYS A 34 -5.91 -18.67 2.11
CA CYS A 34 -6.91 -18.29 3.09
C CYS A 34 -7.88 -19.44 3.37
N ARG A 35 -8.50 -20.01 2.33
CA ARG A 35 -9.53 -21.04 2.45
C ARG A 35 -8.99 -22.37 3.00
N SER A 36 -7.75 -22.76 2.69
CA SER A 36 -7.10 -23.95 3.26
C SER A 36 -6.98 -23.92 4.79
N LYS A 37 -7.08 -22.73 5.38
CA LYS A 37 -7.06 -22.49 6.85
C LYS A 37 -8.44 -22.13 7.40
N SER A 38 -9.51 -22.38 6.63
CA SER A 38 -10.88 -21.97 6.96
C SER A 38 -10.99 -20.47 7.29
N GLY A 39 -10.17 -19.65 6.64
CA GLY A 39 -10.10 -18.22 6.85
C GLY A 39 -11.22 -17.45 6.14
N SER A 40 -11.50 -16.25 6.63
CA SER A 40 -12.40 -15.29 5.97
C SER A 40 -11.65 -14.45 4.93
N LEU A 41 -12.31 -14.10 3.84
CA LEU A 41 -11.74 -13.37 2.72
C LEU A 41 -12.51 -12.08 2.43
N VAL A 42 -11.77 -10.99 2.27
CA VAL A 42 -12.30 -9.67 1.92
C VAL A 42 -11.96 -9.36 0.47
N LEU A 43 -12.95 -8.96 -0.33
CA LEU A 43 -12.70 -8.29 -1.61
C LEU A 43 -12.65 -6.78 -1.35
N ARG A 44 -11.53 -6.13 -1.67
CA ARG A 44 -11.36 -4.67 -1.60
C ARG A 44 -10.99 -4.12 -2.95
N MET A 45 -11.81 -3.21 -3.48
CA MET A 45 -11.53 -2.51 -4.74
C MET A 45 -10.57 -1.33 -4.46
N GLU A 46 -9.38 -1.36 -5.05
CA GLU A 46 -8.33 -0.35 -4.86
C GLU A 46 -8.36 0.70 -5.98
N ASP A 47 -9.38 1.57 -5.95
CA ASP A 47 -9.70 2.61 -6.93
C ASP A 47 -9.28 4.02 -6.51
N ILE A 48 -8.28 4.15 -5.65
CA ILE A 48 -7.87 5.41 -5.03
C ILE A 48 -7.34 6.47 -6.02
N ASP A 49 -6.87 6.06 -7.18
CA ASP A 49 -6.42 6.95 -8.26
C ASP A 49 -7.55 7.12 -9.29
N PRO A 50 -8.30 8.24 -9.24
CA PRO A 50 -9.48 8.46 -10.08
C PRO A 50 -9.12 8.62 -11.57
N ASP A 51 -7.88 9.03 -11.88
CA ASP A 51 -7.45 9.21 -13.27
C ASP A 51 -7.27 7.87 -13.99
N ARG A 52 -6.97 6.82 -13.25
CA ARG A 52 -6.66 5.48 -13.77
C ARG A 52 -7.78 4.48 -13.56
N SER A 53 -8.59 4.65 -12.52
CA SER A 53 -9.66 3.71 -12.16
C SER A 53 -10.91 3.94 -13.00
N ARG A 54 -11.59 2.85 -13.40
CA ARG A 54 -12.82 2.90 -14.19
C ARG A 54 -13.86 1.92 -13.61
N PRO A 55 -15.14 2.33 -13.49
CA PRO A 55 -16.21 1.47 -13.00
C PRO A 55 -16.37 0.18 -13.81
N GLU A 56 -16.25 0.25 -15.14
CA GLU A 56 -16.34 -0.90 -16.01
C GLU A 56 -15.29 -1.99 -15.70
N TYR A 57 -14.09 -1.62 -15.28
CA TYR A 57 -13.07 -2.58 -14.85
C TYR A 57 -13.39 -3.15 -13.47
N ALA A 58 -13.95 -2.37 -12.55
CA ALA A 58 -14.38 -2.88 -11.25
C ALA A 58 -15.45 -3.96 -11.40
N ASP A 59 -16.46 -3.71 -12.24
CA ASP A 59 -17.52 -4.69 -12.55
C ASP A 59 -16.97 -5.93 -13.26
N ALA A 60 -16.04 -5.74 -14.19
CA ALA A 60 -15.40 -6.85 -14.90
C ALA A 60 -14.59 -7.73 -13.92
N ILE A 61 -13.81 -7.12 -13.03
CA ILE A 61 -13.02 -7.82 -12.02
C ILE A 61 -13.91 -8.73 -11.15
N ILE A 62 -15.04 -8.22 -10.67
CA ILE A 62 -15.98 -9.00 -9.85
C ILE A 62 -16.51 -10.20 -10.64
N ARG A 63 -16.90 -9.99 -11.91
CA ARG A 63 -17.36 -11.08 -12.79
C ARG A 63 -16.28 -12.11 -13.06
N ASP A 64 -15.06 -11.67 -13.36
CA ASP A 64 -13.94 -12.54 -13.70
C ASP A 64 -13.49 -13.38 -12.49
N LEU A 65 -13.44 -12.80 -11.30
CA LEU A 65 -13.13 -13.52 -10.06
C LEU A 65 -14.18 -14.59 -9.78
N ARG A 66 -15.48 -14.28 -9.97
CA ARG A 66 -16.57 -15.26 -9.82
C ARG A 66 -16.50 -16.36 -10.90
N TRP A 67 -16.18 -16.00 -12.14
CA TRP A 67 -15.99 -16.97 -13.23
C TRP A 67 -14.83 -17.92 -12.93
N LEU A 68 -13.76 -17.46 -12.28
CA LEU A 68 -12.66 -18.30 -11.78
C LEU A 68 -13.07 -19.19 -10.59
N GLY A 69 -14.29 -19.07 -10.07
CA GLY A 69 -14.77 -19.83 -8.92
C GLY A 69 -14.28 -19.27 -7.57
N LEU A 70 -13.77 -18.05 -7.54
CA LEU A 70 -13.32 -17.41 -6.31
C LEU A 70 -14.50 -16.71 -5.63
N ASP A 71 -14.69 -16.99 -4.34
CA ASP A 71 -15.69 -16.36 -3.49
C ASP A 71 -15.02 -15.49 -2.42
N TRP A 72 -15.78 -14.63 -1.79
CA TRP A 72 -15.38 -13.80 -0.64
C TRP A 72 -16.54 -13.61 0.33
N ASP A 73 -16.19 -13.36 1.60
CA ASP A 73 -17.18 -13.21 2.69
C ASP A 73 -17.65 -11.77 2.85
N GLU A 74 -16.79 -10.81 2.48
CA GLU A 74 -17.05 -9.38 2.56
C GLU A 74 -16.53 -8.67 1.30
N GLY A 75 -17.24 -7.66 0.83
CA GLY A 75 -16.83 -6.94 -0.37
C GLY A 75 -17.84 -5.88 -0.82
N PRO A 76 -17.56 -5.17 -1.93
CA PRO A 76 -18.43 -4.11 -2.43
C PRO A 76 -19.83 -4.60 -2.79
N ASP A 77 -19.95 -5.85 -3.19
CA ASP A 77 -21.20 -6.50 -3.60
C ASP A 77 -21.80 -7.43 -2.53
N ALA A 78 -21.00 -7.88 -1.57
CA ALA A 78 -21.42 -8.74 -0.48
C ALA A 78 -21.75 -7.97 0.81
N GLY A 79 -21.24 -6.74 0.94
CA GLY A 79 -21.32 -5.98 2.18
C GLY A 79 -20.39 -6.54 3.26
N GLY A 80 -20.67 -6.21 4.52
CA GLY A 80 -19.94 -6.71 5.69
C GLY A 80 -19.60 -5.60 6.70
N PRO A 81 -19.07 -5.97 7.90
CA PRO A 81 -18.86 -5.04 9.01
C PRO A 81 -17.66 -4.10 8.84
N ALA A 82 -16.70 -4.41 7.95
CA ALA A 82 -15.49 -3.62 7.76
C ALA A 82 -15.56 -2.62 6.58
N GLY A 83 -16.76 -2.43 6.00
CA GLY A 83 -16.99 -1.50 4.88
C GLY A 83 -16.69 -0.04 5.18
N PRO A 84 -16.70 0.79 4.13
CA PRO A 84 -16.85 0.46 2.71
C PRO A 84 -15.62 -0.31 2.16
N TYR A 85 -15.86 -1.13 1.11
CA TYR A 85 -14.83 -1.99 0.49
C TYR A 85 -14.27 -1.41 -0.83
N VAL A 86 -14.46 -0.12 -1.03
CA VAL A 86 -13.97 0.64 -2.19
C VAL A 86 -13.13 1.79 -1.65
N GLN A 87 -11.87 1.91 -2.06
CA GLN A 87 -10.93 2.87 -1.46
C GLN A 87 -11.35 4.33 -1.64
N SER A 88 -11.94 4.68 -2.77
CA SER A 88 -12.45 6.04 -3.02
C SER A 88 -13.51 6.48 -2.00
N ALA A 89 -14.25 5.55 -1.39
CA ALA A 89 -15.21 5.81 -0.33
C ALA A 89 -14.61 5.85 1.09
N ARG A 90 -13.28 5.72 1.23
CA ARG A 90 -12.56 5.64 2.52
C ARG A 90 -11.63 6.83 2.79
N MET A 91 -11.76 7.91 2.03
CA MET A 91 -10.83 9.06 2.08
C MET A 91 -10.71 9.70 3.46
N GLU A 92 -11.79 9.70 4.26
CA GLU A 92 -11.76 10.21 5.64
C GLU A 92 -10.84 9.39 6.55
N LEU A 93 -10.83 8.05 6.40
CA LEU A 93 -9.98 7.16 7.18
C LEU A 93 -8.49 7.39 6.90
N TYR A 94 -8.15 7.63 5.63
CA TYR A 94 -6.77 7.96 5.24
C TYR A 94 -6.36 9.35 5.73
N THR A 95 -7.28 10.30 5.71
CA THR A 95 -7.05 11.65 6.24
C THR A 95 -6.84 11.61 7.75
N ASP A 96 -7.62 10.81 8.48
CA ASP A 96 -7.41 10.61 9.92
C ASP A 96 -6.03 9.99 10.20
N ALA A 97 -5.65 8.95 9.45
CA ALA A 97 -4.33 8.34 9.59
C ALA A 97 -3.18 9.36 9.34
N LEU A 98 -3.29 10.20 8.30
CA LEU A 98 -2.34 11.30 8.07
C LEU A 98 -2.30 12.28 9.23
N ASN A 99 -3.45 12.66 9.79
CA ASN A 99 -3.55 13.57 10.92
C ASN A 99 -2.91 12.97 12.19
N ARG A 100 -3.09 11.66 12.43
CA ARG A 100 -2.43 10.95 13.54
C ARG A 100 -0.92 10.97 13.38
N LEU A 101 -0.41 10.64 12.20
CA LEU A 101 1.02 10.70 11.88
C LEU A 101 1.57 12.13 11.98
N GLY A 102 0.79 13.13 11.58
CA GLY A 102 1.16 14.55 11.67
C GLY A 102 1.29 15.03 13.12
N ARG A 103 0.31 14.73 13.97
CA ARG A 103 0.34 15.05 15.40
C ARG A 103 1.51 14.39 16.12
N ALA A 104 1.92 13.21 15.68
CA ALA A 104 3.08 12.49 16.21
C ALA A 104 4.43 12.96 15.62
N GLY A 105 4.44 13.93 14.69
CA GLY A 105 5.66 14.46 14.06
C GLY A 105 6.32 13.53 13.04
N HIS A 106 5.61 12.49 12.59
CA HIS A 106 6.14 11.49 11.68
C HIS A 106 6.08 11.86 10.20
N ILE A 107 5.44 12.97 9.84
CA ILE A 107 5.32 13.42 8.45
C ILE A 107 5.78 14.87 8.28
N TYR A 108 6.04 15.23 7.02
CA TYR A 108 6.40 16.61 6.66
C TYR A 108 6.01 16.92 5.21
N PRO A 109 5.80 18.22 4.86
CA PRO A 109 5.55 18.65 3.50
C PRO A 109 6.83 18.63 2.66
N CYS A 110 6.75 18.11 1.44
CA CYS A 110 7.83 18.10 0.46
C CYS A 110 7.38 18.79 -0.83
N TYR A 111 8.12 19.81 -1.23
CA TYR A 111 7.81 20.66 -2.39
C TYR A 111 8.62 20.31 -3.65
N CYS A 112 9.45 19.27 -3.60
CA CYS A 112 10.21 18.82 -4.76
C CYS A 112 9.30 18.35 -5.89
N THR A 113 9.57 18.83 -7.11
CA THR A 113 8.91 18.34 -8.32
C THR A 113 9.49 16.99 -8.75
N ARG A 114 8.74 16.25 -9.59
CA ARG A 114 9.25 14.99 -10.17
C ARG A 114 10.54 15.19 -10.97
N LYS A 115 10.70 16.34 -11.64
CA LYS A 115 11.90 16.70 -12.40
C LYS A 115 13.10 16.88 -11.46
N GLU A 116 12.93 17.66 -10.38
CA GLU A 116 13.97 17.88 -9.37
C GLU A 116 14.39 16.55 -8.73
N LEU A 117 13.43 15.68 -8.38
CA LEU A 117 13.74 14.36 -7.80
C LEU A 117 14.55 13.48 -8.75
N ARG A 118 14.24 13.45 -10.05
CA ARG A 118 15.03 12.70 -11.04
C ARG A 118 16.46 13.23 -11.15
N THR A 119 16.63 14.55 -11.13
CA THR A 119 17.97 15.18 -11.20
C THR A 119 18.80 14.86 -9.95
N LEU A 120 18.18 14.87 -8.76
CA LEU A 120 18.86 14.57 -7.49
C LEU A 120 19.25 13.09 -7.35
N ALA A 121 18.53 12.20 -8.03
CA ALA A 121 18.73 10.76 -7.93
C ALA A 121 19.92 10.20 -8.74
N GLY A 122 20.50 10.97 -9.63
CA GLY A 122 21.79 10.70 -10.28
C GLY A 122 21.89 9.52 -11.26
N ALA A 123 20.98 8.56 -11.27
CA ALA A 123 20.94 7.46 -12.25
C ALA A 123 19.58 6.71 -12.16
N PRO A 124 19.10 6.09 -13.24
CA PRO A 124 17.89 5.28 -13.19
C PRO A 124 18.21 3.97 -12.43
N HIS A 125 17.64 3.82 -11.25
CA HIS A 125 17.59 2.52 -10.58
C HIS A 125 16.47 1.69 -11.19
N VAL A 126 16.83 0.49 -11.62
CA VAL A 126 15.90 -0.53 -12.12
C VAL A 126 15.08 -1.05 -10.96
N GLY A 127 13.75 -0.81 -11.01
CA GLY A 127 12.77 -1.31 -10.05
C GLY A 127 11.80 -0.22 -9.55
N ASP A 128 10.60 -0.62 -9.14
CA ASP A 128 9.53 0.25 -8.62
C ASP A 128 9.87 1.02 -7.31
N ALA A 129 11.03 0.76 -6.71
CA ALA A 129 11.49 1.48 -5.53
C ALA A 129 11.72 2.99 -5.79
N GLY A 130 11.85 3.41 -7.05
CA GLY A 130 12.18 4.79 -7.42
C GLY A 130 13.55 5.20 -6.88
N ALA A 131 14.08 6.33 -7.35
CA ALA A 131 15.32 6.87 -6.81
C ALA A 131 15.15 7.27 -5.35
N ALA A 132 16.14 6.94 -4.52
CA ALA A 132 16.15 7.29 -3.12
C ALA A 132 15.95 8.80 -2.91
N TYR A 133 14.99 9.17 -2.08
CA TYR A 133 14.74 10.58 -1.78
C TYR A 133 15.81 11.13 -0.83
N PRO A 134 16.56 12.18 -1.20
CA PRO A 134 17.70 12.66 -0.43
C PRO A 134 17.32 13.45 0.84
N GLY A 135 16.04 13.57 1.18
CA GLY A 135 15.60 14.29 2.37
C GLY A 135 15.57 15.83 2.25
N THR A 136 15.66 16.38 1.04
CA THR A 136 15.80 17.84 0.77
C THR A 136 14.81 18.71 1.55
N CYS A 137 13.54 18.30 1.69
CA CYS A 137 12.53 19.08 2.43
C CYS A 137 12.33 18.62 3.88
N ARG A 138 13.07 17.61 4.35
CA ARG A 138 12.85 16.98 5.66
C ARG A 138 12.95 17.98 6.81
N ASN A 139 13.87 18.92 6.71
CA ASN A 139 14.13 19.95 7.72
C ASN A 139 14.01 21.37 7.15
N LEU A 140 13.11 21.56 6.17
CA LEU A 140 12.92 22.86 5.54
C LEU A 140 12.41 23.89 6.56
N PRO A 141 13.05 25.07 6.69
CA PRO A 141 12.61 26.12 7.60
C PRO A 141 11.19 26.63 7.28
N PRO A 142 10.42 27.09 8.28
CA PRO A 142 9.05 27.59 8.07
C PRO A 142 8.99 28.73 7.04
N GLU A 143 9.95 29.65 7.06
CA GLU A 143 10.02 30.79 6.13
C GLU A 143 10.13 30.28 4.68
N ARG A 144 11.00 29.28 4.46
CA ARG A 144 11.18 28.69 3.12
C ARG A 144 9.95 27.91 2.66
N ARG A 145 9.21 27.29 3.57
CA ARG A 145 7.91 26.67 3.24
C ARG A 145 6.91 27.70 2.76
N ALA A 146 6.77 28.80 3.52
CA ALA A 146 5.86 29.89 3.18
C ALA A 146 6.19 30.53 1.80
N GLU A 147 7.47 30.72 1.47
CA GLU A 147 7.90 31.20 0.14
C GLU A 147 7.47 30.23 -0.97
N LEU A 148 7.66 28.92 -0.79
CA LEU A 148 7.28 27.93 -1.80
C LEU A 148 5.77 27.85 -1.99
N GLU A 149 5.01 27.97 -0.90
CA GLU A 149 3.54 28.01 -0.93
C GLU A 149 3.03 29.30 -1.61
N ALA A 150 3.63 30.45 -1.29
CA ALA A 150 3.34 31.71 -1.96
C ALA A 150 3.66 31.68 -3.45
N ALA A 151 4.67 30.91 -3.87
CA ALA A 151 4.99 30.63 -5.27
C ALA A 151 4.05 29.60 -5.92
N GLY A 152 2.96 29.18 -5.25
CA GLY A 152 1.95 28.26 -5.76
C GLY A 152 2.36 26.78 -5.74
N ARG A 153 3.47 26.41 -5.07
CA ARG A 153 3.86 25.00 -4.95
C ARG A 153 2.96 24.28 -3.96
N ARG A 154 2.36 23.17 -4.41
CA ARG A 154 1.57 22.25 -3.56
C ARG A 154 2.47 21.13 -3.06
N PRO A 155 2.55 20.90 -1.73
CA PRO A 155 3.40 19.85 -1.20
C PRO A 155 2.78 18.46 -1.36
N CYS A 156 3.62 17.46 -1.63
CA CYS A 156 3.30 16.10 -1.23
C CYS A 156 3.60 15.93 0.26
N ILE A 157 2.96 14.96 0.91
CA ILE A 157 3.24 14.62 2.31
C ILE A 157 4.10 13.36 2.33
N ARG A 158 5.27 13.44 2.98
CA ARG A 158 6.18 12.31 3.13
C ARG A 158 6.25 11.81 4.56
N LEU A 159 6.44 10.50 4.70
CA LEU A 159 6.85 9.91 5.97
C LEU A 159 8.29 10.30 6.28
N ARG A 160 8.55 10.69 7.52
CA ARG A 160 9.89 10.79 8.09
C ARG A 160 10.31 9.38 8.53
N CYS A 161 11.05 8.69 7.67
CA CYS A 161 11.41 7.30 7.91
C CYS A 161 12.23 7.12 9.19
N PRO A 162 11.82 6.22 10.09
CA PRO A 162 12.66 5.82 11.22
C PRO A 162 13.93 5.11 10.75
N SER A 163 15.06 5.40 11.41
CA SER A 163 16.34 4.74 11.16
C SER A 163 16.39 3.39 11.89
N GLN A 164 15.61 2.43 11.43
CA GLN A 164 15.62 1.08 11.99
C GLN A 164 15.46 0.04 10.88
N ASN A 165 15.84 -1.19 11.21
CA ASN A 165 15.68 -2.33 10.34
C ASN A 165 14.28 -2.95 10.52
N TYR A 166 13.62 -3.24 9.42
CA TYR A 166 12.32 -3.92 9.42
C TYR A 166 12.50 -5.33 8.90
N ALA A 167 12.28 -6.29 9.80
CA ALA A 167 12.37 -7.71 9.53
C ALA A 167 11.00 -8.38 9.59
N PHE A 168 10.78 -9.39 8.75
CA PHE A 168 9.63 -10.27 8.77
C PHE A 168 9.99 -11.63 8.16
N GLU A 169 9.18 -12.64 8.45
CA GLU A 169 9.26 -13.96 7.84
C GLU A 169 8.25 -14.02 6.69
N ASP A 170 8.74 -14.26 5.48
CA ASP A 170 7.88 -14.49 4.33
C ASP A 170 7.66 -15.98 4.14
N ALA A 171 6.41 -16.39 3.88
CA ALA A 171 6.05 -17.81 3.80
C ALA A 171 6.67 -18.54 2.60
N VAL A 172 7.17 -17.82 1.59
CA VAL A 172 7.81 -18.39 0.38
C VAL A 172 9.30 -18.08 0.34
N PHE A 173 9.67 -16.83 0.56
CA PHE A 173 11.06 -16.37 0.45
C PHE A 173 11.86 -16.48 1.76
N GLY A 174 11.20 -16.86 2.89
CA GLY A 174 11.87 -16.98 4.18
C GLY A 174 12.16 -15.62 4.83
N PRO A 175 13.20 -15.53 5.68
CA PRO A 175 13.50 -14.32 6.43
C PRO A 175 13.96 -13.19 5.51
N PHE A 176 13.29 -12.04 5.64
CA PHE A 176 13.60 -10.82 4.90
C PHE A 176 13.80 -9.66 5.87
N SER A 177 14.80 -8.81 5.59
CA SER A 177 15.14 -7.70 6.46
C SER A 177 15.77 -6.56 5.66
N MET A 178 15.28 -5.33 5.85
CA MET A 178 15.77 -4.15 5.13
C MET A 178 15.52 -2.88 5.92
N THR A 179 16.43 -1.90 5.82
CA THR A 179 16.20 -0.54 6.34
C THR A 179 15.35 0.26 5.38
N LEU A 180 14.68 1.29 5.86
CA LEU A 180 13.88 2.16 4.99
C LEU A 180 14.74 3.01 4.05
N GLU A 181 15.98 3.32 4.44
CA GLU A 181 16.97 3.98 3.58
C GLU A 181 17.27 3.11 2.35
N ALA A 182 17.47 1.82 2.55
CA ALA A 182 17.68 0.87 1.44
C ALA A 182 16.43 0.70 0.56
N CYS A 183 15.24 0.91 1.14
CA CYS A 183 13.96 0.95 0.39
C CYS A 183 13.72 2.29 -0.34
N GLY A 184 14.67 3.24 -0.35
CA GLY A 184 14.52 4.54 -1.00
C GLY A 184 14.19 5.71 -0.07
N GLY A 185 14.26 5.53 1.25
CA GLY A 185 14.14 6.60 2.25
C GLY A 185 12.71 7.10 2.43
N ASP A 186 12.60 8.39 2.76
CA ASP A 186 11.30 9.04 3.03
C ASP A 186 10.38 8.96 1.81
N PHE A 187 9.27 8.28 1.94
CA PHE A 187 8.32 8.05 0.84
C PHE A 187 7.02 8.85 0.99
N ALA A 188 6.36 9.10 -0.13
CA ALA A 188 5.11 9.85 -0.14
C ALA A 188 3.95 9.04 0.45
N LEU A 189 3.14 9.69 1.29
CA LEU A 189 1.87 9.19 1.81
C LEU A 189 0.67 9.88 1.14
N ARG A 190 0.84 11.11 0.66
CA ARG A 190 -0.12 11.84 -0.17
C ARG A 190 0.63 12.61 -1.24
N ARG A 191 0.19 12.51 -2.47
CA ARG A 191 0.72 13.23 -3.62
C ARG A 191 0.36 14.72 -3.54
N SER A 192 1.05 15.55 -4.32
CA SER A 192 0.78 17.00 -4.39
C SER A 192 -0.57 17.36 -5.03
N ASP A 193 -1.16 16.46 -5.81
CA ASP A 193 -2.51 16.56 -6.36
C ASP A 193 -3.60 16.10 -5.37
N GLY A 194 -3.22 15.64 -4.17
CA GLY A 194 -4.14 15.22 -3.11
C GLY A 194 -4.40 13.71 -3.05
N VAL A 195 -4.01 12.96 -4.07
CA VAL A 195 -4.21 11.50 -4.11
C VAL A 195 -3.39 10.82 -3.01
N ILE A 196 -4.04 9.95 -2.24
CA ILE A 196 -3.39 9.14 -1.20
C ILE A 196 -2.49 8.09 -1.87
N ALA A 197 -1.30 7.92 -1.34
CA ALA A 197 -0.36 6.93 -1.88
C ALA A 197 -0.73 5.51 -1.45
N TYR A 198 -0.46 4.55 -2.33
CA TYR A 198 -0.71 3.12 -2.11
C TYR A 198 -0.23 2.61 -0.75
N GLN A 199 0.99 2.98 -0.34
CA GLN A 199 1.57 2.50 0.92
C GLN A 199 0.73 2.87 2.15
N LEU A 200 0.13 4.07 2.18
CA LEU A 200 -0.73 4.47 3.29
C LEU A 200 -2.10 3.78 3.20
N ALA A 201 -2.70 3.79 2.01
CA ALA A 201 -4.05 3.24 1.82
C ALA A 201 -4.12 1.77 2.19
N VAL A 202 -3.20 0.94 1.68
CA VAL A 202 -3.19 -0.50 1.94
C VAL A 202 -3.00 -0.81 3.42
N VAL A 203 -2.14 -0.07 4.13
CA VAL A 203 -1.89 -0.29 5.57
C VAL A 203 -3.09 0.09 6.41
N VAL A 204 -3.72 1.23 6.12
CA VAL A 204 -4.92 1.68 6.83
C VAL A 204 -6.06 0.68 6.62
N ASP A 205 -6.23 0.22 5.39
CA ASP A 205 -7.29 -0.73 5.06
C ASP A 205 -7.05 -2.10 5.69
N ASP A 206 -5.84 -2.65 5.53
CA ASP A 206 -5.50 -3.95 6.12
C ASP A 206 -5.60 -3.91 7.66
N GLY A 207 -5.20 -2.79 8.28
CA GLY A 207 -5.34 -2.58 9.72
C GLY A 207 -6.78 -2.52 10.18
N LEU A 208 -7.61 -1.68 9.56
CA LEU A 208 -9.01 -1.46 9.93
C LEU A 208 -9.92 -2.62 9.56
N MET A 209 -9.62 -3.33 8.47
CA MET A 209 -10.33 -4.55 8.07
C MET A 209 -9.86 -5.78 8.84
N GLY A 210 -8.84 -5.65 9.70
CA GLY A 210 -8.34 -6.75 10.52
C GLY A 210 -7.66 -7.87 9.72
N ILE A 211 -7.03 -7.53 8.58
CA ILE A 211 -6.32 -8.49 7.74
C ILE A 211 -5.15 -9.10 8.53
N THR A 212 -5.07 -10.41 8.53
CA THR A 212 -4.00 -11.17 9.22
C THR A 212 -3.05 -11.88 8.27
N GLN A 213 -3.43 -12.01 6.99
CA GLN A 213 -2.60 -12.63 5.96
C GLN A 213 -2.66 -11.83 4.66
N VAL A 214 -1.48 -11.48 4.15
CA VAL A 214 -1.28 -10.75 2.88
C VAL A 214 -0.56 -11.67 1.90
N VAL A 215 -1.25 -12.04 0.81
CA VAL A 215 -0.67 -12.77 -0.32
C VAL A 215 -0.66 -11.85 -1.53
N ARG A 216 0.50 -11.73 -2.23
CA ARG A 216 0.69 -10.81 -3.36
C ARG A 216 1.96 -11.15 -4.16
N GLY A 217 2.18 -10.49 -5.29
CA GLY A 217 3.40 -10.69 -6.10
C GLY A 217 4.69 -10.25 -5.40
N GLU A 218 5.81 -10.87 -5.74
CA GLU A 218 7.15 -10.58 -5.19
C GLU A 218 7.69 -9.19 -5.54
N ASP A 219 7.15 -8.55 -6.58
CA ASP A 219 7.43 -7.16 -6.93
C ASP A 219 7.15 -6.18 -5.77
N LEU A 220 6.30 -6.57 -4.84
CA LEU A 220 5.97 -5.82 -3.63
C LEU A 220 6.79 -6.23 -2.39
N LEU A 221 7.71 -7.20 -2.50
CA LEU A 221 8.54 -7.66 -1.38
C LEU A 221 9.34 -6.51 -0.74
N VAL A 222 10.03 -5.72 -1.57
CA VAL A 222 10.81 -4.56 -1.13
C VAL A 222 9.96 -3.38 -0.62
N SER A 223 8.65 -3.39 -0.86
CA SER A 223 7.70 -2.42 -0.31
C SER A 223 7.25 -2.77 1.10
N THR A 224 7.38 -4.04 1.51
CA THR A 224 6.89 -4.54 2.80
C THR A 224 7.49 -3.80 4.00
N PRO A 225 8.80 -3.50 4.09
CA PRO A 225 9.37 -2.72 5.18
C PRO A 225 8.71 -1.34 5.36
N ARG A 226 8.33 -0.65 4.27
CA ARG A 226 7.60 0.64 4.33
C ARG A 226 6.24 0.47 4.98
N GLN A 227 5.55 -0.62 4.65
CA GLN A 227 4.23 -0.92 5.21
C GLN A 227 4.34 -1.33 6.68
N LEU A 228 5.34 -2.15 7.06
CA LEU A 228 5.61 -2.51 8.45
C LEU A 228 5.84 -1.26 9.32
N ALA A 229 6.61 -0.28 8.81
CA ALA A 229 6.79 0.99 9.50
C ALA A 229 5.46 1.72 9.74
N LEU A 230 4.57 1.74 8.76
CA LEU A 230 3.26 2.37 8.90
C LEU A 230 2.34 1.60 9.85
N PHE A 231 2.37 0.25 9.84
CA PHE A 231 1.64 -0.57 10.81
C PHE A 231 2.05 -0.21 12.25
N ASP A 232 3.35 -0.10 12.51
CA ASP A 232 3.88 0.25 13.84
C ASP A 232 3.48 1.67 14.24
N LEU A 233 3.70 2.65 13.36
CA LEU A 233 3.42 4.06 13.64
C LEU A 233 1.92 4.35 13.83
N LEU A 234 1.06 3.59 13.17
CA LEU A 234 -0.39 3.68 13.32
C LEU A 234 -0.95 2.75 14.41
N GLY A 235 -0.11 1.90 15.02
CA GLY A 235 -0.53 0.96 16.06
C GLY A 235 -1.42 -0.17 15.56
N TYR A 236 -1.32 -0.52 14.28
CA TYR A 236 -2.04 -1.67 13.73
C TYR A 236 -1.22 -2.95 13.88
N PRO A 237 -1.87 -4.10 14.09
CA PRO A 237 -1.18 -5.39 14.10
C PRO A 237 -0.62 -5.73 12.72
N ARG A 238 0.64 -6.15 12.65
CA ARG A 238 1.26 -6.59 11.40
C ARG A 238 0.61 -7.89 10.92
N PRO A 239 0.28 -8.02 9.63
CA PRO A 239 -0.14 -9.30 9.03
C PRO A 239 1.06 -10.22 8.77
N ALA A 240 0.79 -11.51 8.55
CA ALA A 240 1.75 -12.43 7.94
C ALA A 240 1.81 -12.19 6.43
N TYR A 241 2.98 -12.40 5.82
CA TYR A 241 3.20 -12.17 4.39
C TYR A 241 3.52 -13.46 3.65
N MET A 242 3.06 -13.53 2.41
CA MET A 242 3.37 -14.56 1.43
C MET A 242 3.53 -13.88 0.07
N HIS A 243 4.76 -13.68 -0.37
CA HIS A 243 5.03 -13.14 -1.70
C HIS A 243 5.15 -14.29 -2.70
N LEU A 244 4.59 -14.09 -3.87
CA LEU A 244 4.49 -15.11 -4.92
C LEU A 244 5.45 -14.77 -6.05
N PRO A 245 6.19 -15.75 -6.60
CA PRO A 245 6.94 -15.54 -7.83
C PRO A 245 6.04 -15.01 -8.95
N LEU A 246 6.57 -14.06 -9.72
CA LEU A 246 5.86 -13.54 -10.89
C LEU A 246 5.80 -14.60 -11.98
N LEU A 247 4.68 -14.62 -12.72
CA LEU A 247 4.61 -15.39 -13.97
C LEU A 247 5.44 -14.63 -15.03
N CYS A 248 6.44 -15.31 -15.57
CA CYS A 248 7.24 -14.82 -16.68
C CYS A 248 6.87 -15.56 -17.95
N ASP A 249 6.98 -14.89 -19.08
CA ASP A 249 6.95 -15.57 -20.38
C ASP A 249 8.18 -16.48 -20.51
N PRO A 250 8.06 -17.62 -21.21
CA PRO A 250 9.15 -18.58 -21.41
C PRO A 250 10.34 -17.98 -22.17
#